data_1adbfa7591a3415ac819cd1543378cb7
#
_entry.id   1adbfa7591a3415ac819cd1543378cb7
#
_cell.length_a   1.000
_cell.length_b   1.000
_cell.length_c   1.000
_cell.angle_alpha   90.00
_cell.angle_beta   90.00
_cell.angle_gamma   90.00
#
_symmetry.space_group_name_H-M   'P 1'
#
loop_
_entity.id
_entity.type
_entity.pdbx_description
1 polymer ?
#
loop_
_entity_poly.entity_id
_entity_poly.type
_entity_poly.pdbx_seq_one_letter_code
_entity_poly.pdbx_strand_id
1 'polypeptide(L)'
;MNPFASLGLGSEIVSALTEQGYENPTPIQAAAIPKALAGHDLLAAAQTGTGKTAAFMLPSLERLKRYATSSTSPAMHPVRMLVLTPTRELADQIDQNVQGYIKNLPLRHTVLFGGVNMDKQTADLRAGCEIVVATVGRLLDHVKQKNINLNKVEIVVLDEADRMLDMGFIDDIRKIMQMLPKQRQTLLFSATFAPPIRKLAKDFMNAPEIVEVAAQNTTSANVEQHIIAVDALKKRNLLERLIVDLQMNQVIVFCKTKQSVDQVTRDLVRRNLAAQSIHGDKSQQSRLETLNAFKEGSLRVLVATDVAARGLDIAELPFVINYELPTQPEDYVHRIGRTGRAGADGVAISLMDKTEQKMFEAIKELTGNDLAVERIEGFEPNWWGADADGDAAADTQAAPTRSRGSDRNRSERNNRSERNERNERNDRGDKSPKADKTDPGAACGTIAGRSRRSRRERQPCALLQPNYGTK
;
A
#
# COMPACT_ATOMS: atom_id res chain seq x y z
N MET A 1 24.61 29.43 2.12
CA MET A 1 24.79 28.31 3.08
C MET A 1 23.66 27.32 2.79
N ASN A 2 23.96 26.04 2.61
CA ASN A 2 22.88 25.07 2.34
C ASN A 2 21.91 25.04 3.55
N PRO A 3 20.58 25.11 3.33
CA PRO A 3 19.60 25.15 4.42
C PRO A 3 19.66 23.93 5.37
N PHE A 4 20.11 22.77 4.89
CA PHE A 4 20.29 21.59 5.74
C PHE A 4 21.47 21.73 6.73
N ALA A 5 22.51 22.47 6.36
CA ALA A 5 23.61 22.78 7.28
C ALA A 5 23.14 23.60 8.48
N SER A 6 22.17 24.51 8.29
CA SER A 6 21.58 25.30 9.39
C SER A 6 20.77 24.47 10.38
N LEU A 7 20.36 23.25 10.00
CA LEU A 7 19.70 22.28 10.89
C LEU A 7 20.68 21.48 11.76
N GLY A 8 22.01 21.69 11.59
CA GLY A 8 23.03 21.00 12.37
C GLY A 8 23.62 19.75 11.72
N LEU A 9 23.38 19.54 10.42
CA LEU A 9 23.97 18.42 9.66
C LEU A 9 25.39 18.78 9.18
N GLY A 10 26.29 17.80 9.26
CA GLY A 10 27.68 17.93 8.85
C GLY A 10 27.89 17.95 7.34
N SER A 11 29.06 18.38 6.93
CA SER A 11 29.43 18.60 5.53
C SER A 11 29.26 17.37 4.63
N GLU A 12 29.56 16.17 5.15
CA GLU A 12 29.52 14.91 4.39
C GLU A 12 28.06 14.55 3.99
N ILE A 13 27.11 14.75 4.95
CA ILE A 13 25.69 14.50 4.69
C ILE A 13 25.14 15.59 3.76
N VAL A 14 25.48 16.86 4.03
CA VAL A 14 25.03 17.99 3.20
C VAL A 14 25.53 17.85 1.76
N SER A 15 26.77 17.41 1.54
CA SER A 15 27.29 17.14 0.21
C SER A 15 26.50 16.06 -0.51
N ALA A 16 26.22 14.94 0.19
CA ALA A 16 25.41 13.84 -0.37
C ALA A 16 23.99 14.30 -0.74
N LEU A 17 23.37 15.16 0.08
CA LEU A 17 22.05 15.75 -0.21
C LEU A 17 22.08 16.67 -1.44
N THR A 18 23.11 17.50 -1.55
CA THR A 18 23.28 18.41 -2.70
C THR A 18 23.43 17.62 -4.01
N GLU A 19 24.19 16.53 -4.00
CA GLU A 19 24.35 15.64 -5.16
C GLU A 19 23.04 14.95 -5.56
N GLN A 20 22.11 14.74 -4.62
CA GLN A 20 20.79 14.18 -4.85
C GLN A 20 19.71 15.21 -5.16
N GLY A 21 20.08 16.50 -5.29
CA GLY A 21 19.15 17.59 -5.63
C GLY A 21 18.27 18.08 -4.48
N TYR A 22 18.65 17.81 -3.22
CA TYR A 22 17.94 18.38 -2.08
C TYR A 22 18.32 19.85 -1.88
N GLU A 23 17.41 20.74 -2.19
CA GLU A 23 17.66 22.19 -2.08
C GLU A 23 17.19 22.76 -0.72
N ASN A 24 15.97 22.45 -0.32
CA ASN A 24 15.34 22.97 0.89
C ASN A 24 14.74 21.85 1.76
N PRO A 25 14.86 21.95 3.09
CA PRO A 25 14.18 21.01 3.98
C PRO A 25 12.67 21.20 3.94
N THR A 26 11.95 20.08 3.90
CA THR A 26 10.49 20.08 4.04
C THR A 26 10.09 20.49 5.48
N PRO A 27 8.82 20.89 5.71
CA PRO A 27 8.38 21.26 7.06
C PRO A 27 8.63 20.20 8.13
N ILE A 28 8.43 18.90 7.80
CA ILE A 28 8.72 17.82 8.75
C ILE A 28 10.21 17.67 9.02
N GLN A 29 11.06 17.86 8.02
CA GLN A 29 12.52 17.80 8.16
C GLN A 29 13.02 18.96 9.02
N ALA A 30 12.56 20.18 8.76
CA ALA A 30 12.94 21.35 9.53
C ALA A 30 12.54 21.25 11.02
N ALA A 31 11.38 20.64 11.32
CA ALA A 31 10.88 20.46 12.66
C ALA A 31 11.52 19.27 13.42
N ALA A 32 11.78 18.16 12.72
CA ALA A 32 12.23 16.92 13.34
C ALA A 32 13.76 16.82 13.48
N ILE A 33 14.53 17.26 12.47
CA ILE A 33 16.00 17.09 12.44
C ILE A 33 16.69 17.67 13.67
N PRO A 34 16.45 18.93 14.08
CA PRO A 34 17.14 19.51 15.24
C PRO A 34 16.83 18.78 16.55
N LYS A 35 15.59 18.35 16.74
CA LYS A 35 15.14 17.63 17.94
C LYS A 35 15.75 16.22 17.99
N ALA A 36 15.81 15.53 16.85
CA ALA A 36 16.45 14.20 16.74
C ALA A 36 17.96 14.29 16.98
N LEU A 37 18.64 15.33 16.48
CA LEU A 37 20.07 15.58 16.73
C LEU A 37 20.34 15.83 18.22
N ALA A 38 19.45 16.53 18.92
CA ALA A 38 19.52 16.74 20.35
C ALA A 38 19.34 15.46 21.19
N GLY A 39 18.91 14.36 20.55
CA GLY A 39 18.76 13.05 21.19
C GLY A 39 17.39 12.78 21.79
N HIS A 40 16.42 13.66 21.59
CA HIS A 40 15.04 13.45 22.05
C HIS A 40 14.34 12.32 21.30
N ASP A 41 13.47 11.61 21.99
CA ASP A 41 12.50 10.74 21.35
C ASP A 41 11.50 11.61 20.57
N LEU A 42 11.08 11.17 19.37
CA LEU A 42 10.15 11.92 18.55
C LEU A 42 8.89 11.10 18.24
N LEU A 43 7.75 11.70 18.50
CA LEU A 43 6.46 11.25 18.00
C LEU A 43 6.02 12.19 16.87
N ALA A 44 6.16 11.76 15.62
CA ALA A 44 5.97 12.60 14.45
C ALA A 44 4.75 12.16 13.62
N ALA A 45 3.81 13.09 13.37
CA ALA A 45 2.72 12.92 12.42
C ALA A 45 3.05 13.62 11.11
N ALA A 46 3.11 12.83 10.04
CA ALA A 46 3.29 13.37 8.70
C ALA A 46 2.83 12.34 7.64
N GLN A 47 2.20 12.82 6.58
CA GLN A 47 1.74 12.00 5.47
C GLN A 47 2.90 11.38 4.66
N THR A 48 2.60 10.36 3.88
CA THR A 48 3.56 9.75 2.94
C THR A 48 3.95 10.78 1.86
N GLY A 49 5.24 10.83 1.50
CA GLY A 49 5.74 11.78 0.49
C GLY A 49 6.13 13.16 1.03
N THR A 50 6.01 13.42 2.34
CA THR A 50 6.42 14.68 2.96
C THR A 50 7.92 14.77 3.29
N GLY A 51 8.69 13.70 3.01
CA GLY A 51 10.12 13.66 3.32
C GLY A 51 10.47 13.08 4.68
N LYS A 52 9.59 12.23 5.28
CA LYS A 52 9.81 11.57 6.58
C LYS A 52 11.12 10.79 6.63
N THR A 53 11.45 10.05 5.58
CA THR A 53 12.67 9.23 5.54
C THR A 53 13.92 10.06 5.82
N ALA A 54 14.08 11.20 5.16
CA ALA A 54 15.18 12.10 5.45
C ALA A 54 15.08 12.71 6.85
N ALA A 55 13.87 13.01 7.34
CA ALA A 55 13.65 13.60 8.65
C ALA A 55 14.16 12.74 9.81
N PHE A 56 14.09 11.39 9.69
CA PHE A 56 14.67 10.49 10.70
C PHE A 56 16.06 9.98 10.34
N MET A 57 16.35 9.75 9.06
CA MET A 57 17.65 9.20 8.66
C MET A 57 18.80 10.18 8.84
N LEU A 58 18.66 11.42 8.34
CA LEU A 58 19.74 12.38 8.35
C LEU A 58 20.29 12.68 9.76
N PRO A 59 19.46 13.00 10.76
CA PRO A 59 19.96 13.21 12.12
C PRO A 59 20.53 11.94 12.75
N SER A 60 19.97 10.77 12.42
CA SER A 60 20.48 9.49 12.90
C SER A 60 21.85 9.18 12.33
N LEU A 61 22.07 9.42 11.04
CA LEU A 61 23.38 9.27 10.39
C LEU A 61 24.42 10.22 10.96
N GLU A 62 24.08 11.48 11.21
CA GLU A 62 24.97 12.44 11.85
C GLU A 62 25.41 11.96 13.24
N ARG A 63 24.49 11.41 14.03
CA ARG A 63 24.82 10.84 15.35
C ARG A 63 25.67 9.57 15.26
N LEU A 64 25.46 8.76 14.22
CA LEU A 64 26.24 7.53 13.98
C LEU A 64 27.63 7.80 13.37
N LYS A 65 27.86 8.97 12.81
CA LYS A 65 29.14 9.36 12.20
C LYS A 65 30.35 9.12 13.12
N ARG A 66 30.18 9.25 14.43
CA ARG A 66 31.23 8.94 15.42
C ARG A 66 31.71 7.49 15.41
N TYR A 67 30.92 6.57 14.83
CA TYR A 67 31.26 5.15 14.70
C TYR A 67 31.71 4.77 13.29
N ALA A 68 31.69 5.73 12.36
CA ALA A 68 32.09 5.51 10.98
C ALA A 68 33.55 5.06 10.93
N THR A 69 33.83 3.89 10.36
CA THR A 69 35.16 3.31 10.26
C THR A 69 35.31 2.53 8.97
N SER A 70 36.51 2.55 8.39
CA SER A 70 36.87 1.75 7.23
C SER A 70 37.37 0.33 7.59
N SER A 71 37.27 -0.06 8.85
CA SER A 71 37.64 -1.41 9.32
C SER A 71 36.89 -2.48 8.54
N THR A 72 37.55 -3.59 8.22
CA THR A 72 36.90 -4.77 7.62
C THR A 72 36.36 -5.75 8.66
N SER A 73 36.71 -5.56 9.97
CA SER A 73 36.30 -6.45 11.03
C SER A 73 34.82 -6.31 11.37
N PRO A 74 34.02 -7.38 11.31
CA PRO A 74 32.59 -7.34 11.67
C PRO A 74 32.33 -6.85 13.09
N ALA A 75 33.26 -7.08 14.01
CA ALA A 75 33.16 -6.67 15.42
C ALA A 75 33.12 -5.12 15.58
N MET A 76 33.67 -4.39 14.61
CA MET A 76 33.66 -2.92 14.59
C MET A 76 32.36 -2.33 14.05
N HIS A 77 31.49 -3.16 13.47
CA HIS A 77 30.24 -2.77 12.82
C HIS A 77 29.01 -3.44 13.49
N PRO A 78 28.78 -3.25 14.80
CA PRO A 78 27.58 -3.75 15.45
C PRO A 78 26.36 -2.93 15.01
N VAL A 79 25.17 -3.54 15.04
CA VAL A 79 23.91 -2.85 14.74
C VAL A 79 23.65 -1.76 15.78
N ARG A 80 23.61 -0.51 15.34
CA ARG A 80 23.37 0.68 16.17
C ARG A 80 22.06 1.40 15.84
N MET A 81 21.57 1.24 14.63
CA MET A 81 20.30 1.78 14.20
C MET A 81 19.42 0.67 13.61
N LEU A 82 18.18 0.62 14.06
CA LEU A 82 17.16 -0.27 13.57
C LEU A 82 15.99 0.54 13.06
N VAL A 83 15.61 0.36 11.79
CA VAL A 83 14.41 0.95 11.20
C VAL A 83 13.40 -0.17 10.95
N LEU A 84 12.22 -0.08 11.55
CA LEU A 84 11.11 -1.01 11.34
C LEU A 84 10.09 -0.42 10.38
N THR A 85 9.69 -1.21 9.40
CA THR A 85 8.71 -0.83 8.37
C THR A 85 7.66 -1.91 8.18
N PRO A 86 6.42 -1.54 7.76
CA PRO A 86 5.35 -2.52 7.53
C PRO A 86 5.56 -3.38 6.29
N THR A 87 6.22 -2.87 5.25
CA THR A 87 6.27 -3.50 3.93
C THR A 87 7.68 -3.62 3.39
N ARG A 88 7.86 -4.59 2.49
CA ARG A 88 9.14 -4.88 1.82
C ARG A 88 9.58 -3.72 0.93
N GLU A 89 8.63 -3.16 0.22
CA GLU A 89 8.85 -2.07 -0.71
C GLU A 89 9.33 -0.80 0.02
N LEU A 90 8.71 -0.49 1.16
CA LEU A 90 9.16 0.63 1.99
C LEU A 90 10.54 0.36 2.59
N ALA A 91 10.81 -0.89 3.00
CA ALA A 91 12.14 -1.27 3.50
C ALA A 91 13.21 -1.08 2.41
N ASP A 92 12.95 -1.54 1.20
CA ASP A 92 13.85 -1.39 0.05
C ASP A 92 14.05 0.08 -0.34
N GLN A 93 12.96 0.87 -0.37
CA GLN A 93 13.02 2.31 -0.63
C GLN A 93 13.86 3.06 0.40
N ILE A 94 13.68 2.75 1.69
CA ILE A 94 14.49 3.37 2.76
C ILE A 94 15.95 2.97 2.61
N ASP A 95 16.25 1.71 2.29
CA ASP A 95 17.62 1.22 2.09
C ASP A 95 18.32 1.94 0.93
N GLN A 96 17.63 2.14 -0.20
CA GLN A 96 18.13 2.94 -1.33
C GLN A 96 18.44 4.40 -0.92
N ASN A 97 17.55 5.02 -0.12
CA ASN A 97 17.79 6.35 0.41
C ASN A 97 19.02 6.38 1.34
N VAL A 98 19.14 5.39 2.23
CA VAL A 98 20.31 5.24 3.12
C VAL A 98 21.60 5.18 2.31
N GLN A 99 21.64 4.35 1.26
CA GLN A 99 22.79 4.24 0.37
C GLN A 99 23.20 5.59 -0.20
N GLY A 100 22.24 6.40 -0.62
CA GLY A 100 22.48 7.75 -1.12
C GLY A 100 23.01 8.70 -0.04
N TYR A 101 22.44 8.68 1.17
CA TYR A 101 22.84 9.60 2.24
C TYR A 101 24.20 9.28 2.86
N ILE A 102 24.61 8.00 2.89
CA ILE A 102 25.92 7.59 3.46
C ILE A 102 27.06 7.58 2.45
N LYS A 103 26.84 8.05 1.22
CA LYS A 103 27.84 8.01 0.13
C LYS A 103 29.24 8.49 0.55
N ASN A 104 29.28 9.50 1.41
CA ASN A 104 30.52 10.12 1.90
C ASN A 104 30.88 9.68 3.34
N LEU A 105 30.22 8.62 3.86
CA LEU A 105 30.45 8.10 5.21
C LEU A 105 30.77 6.61 5.16
N PRO A 106 31.83 6.13 5.84
CA PRO A 106 32.13 4.69 5.93
C PRO A 106 31.23 4.00 6.95
N LEU A 107 29.92 4.08 6.76
CA LEU A 107 28.89 3.35 7.47
C LEU A 107 28.36 2.23 6.58
N ARG A 108 27.96 1.11 7.19
CA ARG A 108 27.38 -0.03 6.49
C ARG A 108 25.91 -0.19 6.82
N HIS A 109 25.14 -0.61 5.84
CA HIS A 109 23.72 -0.87 5.98
C HIS A 109 23.33 -2.20 5.37
N THR A 110 22.19 -2.74 5.79
CA THR A 110 21.55 -3.90 5.16
C THR A 110 20.04 -3.82 5.32
N VAL A 111 19.32 -4.46 4.39
CA VAL A 111 17.87 -4.53 4.40
C VAL A 111 17.38 -5.97 4.61
N LEU A 112 16.40 -6.12 5.52
CA LEU A 112 15.85 -7.42 5.91
C LEU A 112 14.34 -7.47 5.61
N PHE A 113 13.94 -8.20 4.57
CA PHE A 113 12.53 -8.41 4.27
C PHE A 113 12.25 -9.83 3.77
N GLY A 114 11.02 -10.28 3.96
CA GLY A 114 10.58 -11.62 3.59
C GLY A 114 10.38 -11.81 2.08
N GLY A 115 10.20 -13.07 1.64
CA GLY A 115 9.91 -13.41 0.25
C GLY A 115 11.12 -13.44 -0.68
N VAL A 116 12.32 -13.30 -0.12
CA VAL A 116 13.61 -13.50 -0.79
C VAL A 116 14.48 -14.44 0.05
N ASN A 117 15.54 -14.99 -0.57
CA ASN A 117 16.46 -15.88 0.12
C ASN A 117 17.09 -15.17 1.34
N MET A 118 17.18 -15.90 2.43
CA MET A 118 17.71 -15.41 3.69
C MET A 118 19.25 -15.42 3.74
N ASP A 119 19.91 -16.23 2.92
CA ASP A 119 21.35 -16.45 2.96
C ASP A 119 22.13 -15.17 2.72
N LYS A 120 21.74 -14.36 1.72
CA LYS A 120 22.36 -13.07 1.45
C LYS A 120 22.24 -12.14 2.65
N GLN A 121 21.04 -12.00 3.22
CA GLN A 121 20.82 -11.16 4.40
C GLN A 121 21.63 -11.65 5.60
N THR A 122 21.77 -12.97 5.77
CA THR A 122 22.62 -13.56 6.82
C THR A 122 24.10 -13.27 6.59
N ALA A 123 24.57 -13.32 5.35
CA ALA A 123 25.96 -12.96 5.00
C ALA A 123 26.24 -11.48 5.28
N ASP A 124 25.32 -10.58 4.88
CA ASP A 124 25.44 -9.14 5.12
C ASP A 124 25.50 -8.83 6.64
N LEU A 125 24.63 -9.45 7.44
CA LEU A 125 24.65 -9.31 8.91
C LEU A 125 25.95 -9.84 9.53
N ARG A 126 26.50 -10.93 9.01
CA ARG A 126 27.78 -11.48 9.49
C ARG A 126 28.97 -10.60 9.12
N ALA A 127 28.90 -9.90 8.00
CA ALA A 127 29.91 -8.92 7.60
C ALA A 127 29.91 -7.67 8.51
N GLY A 128 28.83 -7.47 9.28
CA GLY A 128 28.63 -6.34 10.18
C GLY A 128 28.09 -5.10 9.47
N CYS A 129 27.13 -4.44 10.12
CA CYS A 129 26.52 -3.21 9.65
C CYS A 129 25.99 -2.40 10.84
N GLU A 130 26.12 -1.06 10.76
CA GLU A 130 25.58 -0.14 11.76
C GLU A 130 24.08 0.05 11.62
N ILE A 131 23.56 -0.03 10.39
CA ILE A 131 22.19 0.34 10.05
C ILE A 131 21.46 -0.89 9.49
N VAL A 132 20.34 -1.22 10.10
CA VAL A 132 19.44 -2.29 9.62
C VAL A 132 18.08 -1.71 9.36
N VAL A 133 17.59 -1.84 8.13
CA VAL A 133 16.21 -1.55 7.73
C VAL A 133 15.47 -2.87 7.63
N ALA A 134 14.36 -3.03 8.33
CA ALA A 134 13.74 -4.35 8.42
C ALA A 134 12.21 -4.31 8.40
N THR A 135 11.60 -5.31 7.76
CA THR A 135 10.21 -5.67 8.04
C THR A 135 10.16 -6.50 9.33
N VAL A 136 9.10 -6.27 10.12
CA VAL A 136 8.92 -6.84 11.46
C VAL A 136 9.12 -8.37 11.48
N GLY A 137 8.43 -9.11 10.60
CA GLY A 137 8.50 -10.58 10.58
C GLY A 137 9.89 -11.11 10.24
N ARG A 138 10.57 -10.55 9.23
CA ARG A 138 11.90 -11.02 8.80
C ARG A 138 12.97 -10.70 9.86
N LEU A 139 12.86 -9.58 10.55
CA LEU A 139 13.75 -9.30 11.68
C LEU A 139 13.62 -10.37 12.75
N LEU A 140 12.39 -10.73 13.13
CA LEU A 140 12.15 -11.79 14.12
C LEU A 140 12.68 -13.15 13.65
N ASP A 141 12.64 -13.46 12.37
CA ASP A 141 13.23 -14.69 11.83
C ASP A 141 14.76 -14.71 12.04
N HIS A 142 15.45 -13.60 11.74
CA HIS A 142 16.88 -13.46 11.99
C HIS A 142 17.24 -13.50 13.49
N VAL A 143 16.40 -12.90 14.35
CA VAL A 143 16.56 -12.98 15.82
C VAL A 143 16.43 -14.42 16.30
N LYS A 144 15.39 -15.15 15.86
CA LYS A 144 15.19 -16.58 16.22
C LYS A 144 16.37 -17.46 15.80
N GLN A 145 16.97 -17.17 14.64
CA GLN A 145 18.13 -17.88 14.11
C GLN A 145 19.46 -17.38 14.67
N LYS A 146 19.44 -16.38 15.57
CA LYS A 146 20.64 -15.76 16.17
C LYS A 146 21.60 -15.14 15.11
N ASN A 147 21.08 -14.71 13.98
CA ASN A 147 21.87 -14.08 12.92
C ASN A 147 22.15 -12.60 13.21
N ILE A 148 21.43 -11.97 14.13
CA ILE A 148 21.54 -10.56 14.47
C ILE A 148 21.60 -10.36 15.99
N ASN A 149 22.42 -9.39 16.42
CA ASN A 149 22.52 -8.96 17.81
C ASN A 149 22.07 -7.49 17.91
N LEU A 150 21.03 -7.25 18.71
CA LEU A 150 20.42 -5.91 18.87
C LEU A 150 20.89 -5.19 20.14
N ASN A 151 21.82 -5.75 20.93
CA ASN A 151 22.25 -5.21 22.23
C ASN A 151 23.02 -3.87 22.13
N LYS A 152 23.40 -3.42 20.93
CA LYS A 152 24.11 -2.16 20.69
C LYS A 152 23.27 -1.14 19.95
N VAL A 153 21.97 -1.40 19.78
CA VAL A 153 21.06 -0.45 19.13
C VAL A 153 20.89 0.79 20.01
N GLU A 154 21.22 1.94 19.45
CA GLU A 154 21.13 3.26 20.09
C GLU A 154 19.96 4.07 19.55
N ILE A 155 19.53 3.78 18.30
CA ILE A 155 18.43 4.46 17.63
C ILE A 155 17.48 3.42 17.06
N VAL A 156 16.20 3.52 17.39
CA VAL A 156 15.14 2.73 16.75
C VAL A 156 14.13 3.66 16.09
N VAL A 157 13.77 3.35 14.87
CA VAL A 157 12.75 4.05 14.10
C VAL A 157 11.59 3.10 13.83
N LEU A 158 10.37 3.57 14.05
CA LEU A 158 9.14 2.94 13.64
C LEU A 158 8.53 3.82 12.55
N ASP A 159 8.63 3.43 11.28
CA ASP A 159 8.04 4.19 10.16
C ASP A 159 6.73 3.55 9.70
N GLU A 160 5.73 4.37 9.43
CA GLU A 160 4.34 3.96 9.19
C GLU A 160 3.80 3.08 10.33
N ALA A 161 3.95 3.56 11.59
CA ALA A 161 3.58 2.79 12.77
C ALA A 161 2.10 2.44 12.83
N ASP A 162 1.19 3.35 12.45
CA ASP A 162 -0.25 3.10 12.29
C ASP A 162 -0.51 1.87 11.43
N ARG A 163 0.18 1.80 10.33
CA ARG A 163 0.05 0.69 9.40
C ARG A 163 0.59 -0.63 9.93
N MET A 164 1.69 -0.60 10.67
CA MET A 164 2.15 -1.81 11.34
C MET A 164 1.12 -2.34 12.33
N LEU A 165 0.37 -1.44 12.99
CA LEU A 165 -0.73 -1.82 13.88
C LEU A 165 -1.92 -2.40 13.11
N ASP A 166 -2.32 -1.79 12.00
CA ASP A 166 -3.42 -2.29 11.13
C ASP A 166 -3.11 -3.70 10.58
N MET A 167 -1.84 -3.99 10.33
CA MET A 167 -1.38 -5.31 9.90
C MET A 167 -1.24 -6.33 11.05
N GLY A 168 -1.55 -5.93 12.29
CA GLY A 168 -1.53 -6.79 13.47
C GLY A 168 -0.14 -7.04 14.08
N PHE A 169 0.87 -6.24 13.73
CA PHE A 169 2.24 -6.43 14.22
C PHE A 169 2.49 -5.89 15.64
N ILE A 170 1.47 -5.44 16.37
CA ILE A 170 1.65 -4.80 17.68
C ILE A 170 2.43 -5.67 18.67
N ASP A 171 2.10 -6.96 18.77
CA ASP A 171 2.77 -7.86 19.71
C ASP A 171 4.19 -8.20 19.27
N ASP A 172 4.44 -8.26 17.98
CA ASP A 172 5.79 -8.48 17.44
C ASP A 172 6.68 -7.24 17.62
N ILE A 173 6.12 -6.04 17.43
CA ILE A 173 6.82 -4.79 17.75
C ILE A 173 7.18 -4.76 19.25
N ARG A 174 6.24 -5.10 20.14
CA ARG A 174 6.51 -5.17 21.58
C ARG A 174 7.65 -6.13 21.91
N LYS A 175 7.69 -7.32 21.31
CA LYS A 175 8.78 -8.28 21.48
C LYS A 175 10.12 -7.68 21.04
N ILE A 176 10.17 -7.03 19.88
CA ILE A 176 11.39 -6.39 19.38
C ILE A 176 11.84 -5.29 20.34
N MET A 177 10.93 -4.39 20.73
CA MET A 177 11.25 -3.26 21.62
C MET A 177 11.77 -3.71 22.99
N GLN A 178 11.31 -4.87 23.49
CA GLN A 178 11.80 -5.48 24.74
C GLN A 178 13.22 -6.06 24.63
N MET A 179 13.67 -6.42 23.42
CA MET A 179 15.02 -6.93 23.16
C MET A 179 16.06 -5.81 23.05
N LEU A 180 15.61 -4.57 22.82
CA LEU A 180 16.50 -3.43 22.64
C LEU A 180 17.00 -2.88 23.97
N PRO A 181 18.18 -2.22 24.00
CA PRO A 181 18.67 -1.50 25.17
C PRO A 181 17.64 -0.50 25.70
N LYS A 182 17.57 -0.34 27.03
CA LYS A 182 16.68 0.66 27.66
C LYS A 182 17.10 2.10 27.31
N GLN A 183 18.42 2.35 27.29
CA GLN A 183 18.96 3.64 26.86
C GLN A 183 19.09 3.64 25.34
N ARG A 184 18.12 4.21 24.68
CA ARG A 184 18.09 4.41 23.22
C ARG A 184 17.24 5.63 22.90
N GLN A 185 17.39 6.14 21.70
CA GLN A 185 16.45 7.09 21.11
C GLN A 185 15.39 6.31 20.32
N THR A 186 14.13 6.68 20.48
CA THR A 186 13.01 6.10 19.74
C THR A 186 12.34 7.18 18.88
N LEU A 187 12.27 6.95 17.57
CA LEU A 187 11.65 7.85 16.60
C LEU A 187 10.44 7.14 16.00
N LEU A 188 9.24 7.62 16.29
CA LEU A 188 7.99 7.04 15.80
C LEU A 188 7.35 7.99 14.80
N PHE A 189 7.19 7.51 13.57
CA PHE A 189 6.56 8.20 12.46
C PHE A 189 5.26 7.51 12.07
N SER A 190 4.18 8.28 11.96
CA SER A 190 2.84 7.79 11.65
C SER A 190 2.10 8.82 10.81
N ALA A 191 1.08 8.41 10.05
CA ALA A 191 0.19 9.36 9.40
C ALA A 191 -0.84 9.94 10.38
N THR A 192 -1.16 9.20 11.46
CA THR A 192 -2.19 9.59 12.45
C THR A 192 -1.70 9.37 13.88
N PHE A 193 -2.25 10.15 14.82
CA PHE A 193 -2.07 9.94 16.26
C PHE A 193 -3.26 9.22 16.89
N ALA A 194 -3.76 8.17 16.25
CA ALA A 194 -4.82 7.33 16.77
C ALA A 194 -4.48 6.79 18.17
N PRO A 195 -5.49 6.46 19.01
CA PRO A 195 -5.27 5.98 20.39
C PRO A 195 -4.26 4.81 20.50
N PRO A 196 -4.23 3.83 19.59
CA PRO A 196 -3.22 2.76 19.63
C PRO A 196 -1.79 3.26 19.45
N ILE A 197 -1.56 4.29 18.61
CA ILE A 197 -0.24 4.90 18.40
C ILE A 197 0.19 5.66 19.65
N ARG A 198 -0.70 6.42 20.27
CA ARG A 198 -0.41 7.12 21.52
C ARG A 198 -0.05 6.14 22.65
N LYS A 199 -0.73 4.97 22.69
CA LYS A 199 -0.41 3.91 23.64
C LYS A 199 0.98 3.33 23.38
N LEU A 200 1.30 3.02 22.12
CA LEU A 200 2.62 2.52 21.73
C LEU A 200 3.74 3.52 22.13
N ALA A 201 3.52 4.80 21.87
CA ALA A 201 4.44 5.86 22.27
C ALA A 201 4.64 5.90 23.80
N LYS A 202 3.55 5.84 24.58
CA LYS A 202 3.61 5.81 26.04
C LYS A 202 4.36 4.58 26.57
N ASP A 203 4.21 3.41 25.94
CA ASP A 203 4.81 2.17 26.38
C ASP A 203 6.34 2.11 26.11
N PHE A 204 6.83 2.79 25.06
CA PHE A 204 8.21 2.58 24.57
C PHE A 204 9.05 3.85 24.37
N MET A 205 8.51 5.03 24.61
CA MET A 205 9.20 6.30 24.44
C MET A 205 9.39 7.03 25.77
N ASN A 206 10.44 7.82 25.85
CA ASN A 206 10.76 8.62 27.04
C ASN A 206 10.53 10.10 26.74
N ALA A 207 9.46 10.68 27.31
CA ALA A 207 9.08 12.08 27.15
C ALA A 207 9.25 12.58 25.69
N PRO A 208 8.55 11.96 24.71
CA PRO A 208 8.80 12.28 23.31
C PRO A 208 8.39 13.70 22.98
N GLU A 209 9.22 14.37 22.16
CA GLU A 209 8.85 15.61 21.50
C GLU A 209 7.80 15.31 20.42
N ILE A 210 6.69 16.03 20.45
CA ILE A 210 5.65 15.89 19.43
C ILE A 210 5.98 16.81 18.26
N VAL A 211 6.03 16.23 17.07
CA VAL A 211 6.19 16.95 15.81
C VAL A 211 4.95 16.65 14.95
N GLU A 212 4.03 17.57 14.99
CA GLU A 212 2.84 17.53 14.16
C GLU A 212 3.01 18.62 13.09
N VAL A 213 3.42 18.20 11.90
CA VAL A 213 3.27 19.06 10.75
C VAL A 213 1.80 18.92 10.42
N ALA A 214 1.08 20.05 10.55
CA ALA A 214 -0.34 20.08 10.25
C ALA A 214 -0.57 19.22 9.02
N ALA A 215 -1.19 18.05 9.21
CA ALA A 215 -1.85 17.43 8.12
C ALA A 215 -2.70 18.58 7.60
N GLN A 216 -2.38 19.10 6.45
CA GLN A 216 -3.43 19.71 5.70
C GLN A 216 -4.44 18.58 5.64
N ASN A 217 -5.42 18.59 6.54
CA ASN A 217 -6.63 17.79 6.52
C ASN A 217 -7.49 18.18 5.31
N THR A 218 -6.92 18.89 4.42
CA THR A 218 -7.27 19.02 3.05
C THR A 218 -6.78 17.72 2.39
N THR A 219 -7.70 16.78 2.11
CA THR A 219 -7.72 16.14 0.80
C THR A 219 -7.04 17.14 -0.10
N SER A 220 -5.83 16.84 -0.61
CA SER A 220 -4.97 17.91 -1.13
C SER A 220 -5.84 18.82 -1.96
N ALA A 221 -5.80 20.13 -1.70
CA ALA A 221 -6.66 21.11 -2.38
C ALA A 221 -6.58 20.98 -3.92
N ASN A 222 -5.61 20.20 -4.39
CA ASN A 222 -5.29 19.92 -5.77
C ASN A 222 -5.84 18.55 -6.26
N VAL A 223 -6.70 17.85 -5.48
CA VAL A 223 -7.33 16.60 -5.95
C VAL A 223 -8.80 16.84 -6.25
N GLU A 224 -9.16 16.82 -7.51
CA GLU A 224 -10.53 16.79 -7.95
C GLU A 224 -11.11 15.40 -7.67
N GLN A 225 -12.25 15.34 -6.97
CA GLN A 225 -12.81 14.08 -6.49
C GLN A 225 -14.20 13.86 -7.10
N HIS A 226 -14.38 12.73 -7.76
CA HIS A 226 -15.63 12.31 -8.38
C HIS A 226 -16.12 11.00 -7.75
N ILE A 227 -17.36 10.99 -7.30
CA ILE A 227 -18.04 9.79 -6.79
C ILE A 227 -19.12 9.41 -7.79
N ILE A 228 -18.98 8.30 -8.47
CA ILE A 228 -19.90 7.86 -9.50
C ILE A 228 -20.72 6.68 -9.00
N ALA A 229 -22.04 6.86 -8.89
CA ALA A 229 -22.95 5.78 -8.57
C ALA A 229 -23.14 4.85 -9.77
N VAL A 230 -22.95 3.54 -9.56
CA VAL A 230 -23.02 2.54 -10.63
C VAL A 230 -23.40 1.16 -10.10
N ASP A 231 -24.12 0.36 -10.89
CA ASP A 231 -24.36 -1.04 -10.52
C ASP A 231 -23.09 -1.86 -10.54
N ALA A 232 -22.89 -2.77 -9.57
CA ALA A 232 -21.69 -3.58 -9.44
C ALA A 232 -21.31 -4.31 -10.73
N LEU A 233 -22.30 -4.82 -11.48
CA LEU A 233 -22.08 -5.50 -12.77
C LEU A 233 -21.61 -4.59 -13.89
N LYS A 234 -21.91 -3.29 -13.79
CA LYS A 234 -21.55 -2.29 -14.80
C LYS A 234 -20.19 -1.64 -14.52
N LYS A 235 -19.64 -1.74 -13.29
CA LYS A 235 -18.36 -1.12 -12.89
C LYS A 235 -17.23 -1.41 -13.89
N ARG A 236 -17.12 -2.64 -14.40
CA ARG A 236 -16.05 -3.02 -15.36
C ARG A 236 -16.13 -2.28 -16.68
N ASN A 237 -17.32 -2.13 -17.22
CA ASN A 237 -17.54 -1.43 -18.47
C ASN A 237 -17.32 0.09 -18.30
N LEU A 238 -17.73 0.61 -17.14
CA LEU A 238 -17.50 2.01 -16.80
C LEU A 238 -16.01 2.30 -16.61
N LEU A 239 -15.28 1.43 -15.90
CA LEU A 239 -13.82 1.56 -15.72
C LEU A 239 -13.10 1.66 -17.07
N GLU A 240 -13.38 0.74 -18.01
CA GLU A 240 -12.82 0.78 -19.36
C GLU A 240 -13.12 2.11 -20.06
N ARG A 241 -14.41 2.52 -20.03
CA ARG A 241 -14.85 3.75 -20.67
C ARG A 241 -14.09 4.95 -20.11
N LEU A 242 -13.98 5.08 -18.80
CA LEU A 242 -13.25 6.18 -18.15
C LEU A 242 -11.78 6.21 -18.56
N ILE A 243 -11.08 5.05 -18.54
CA ILE A 243 -9.67 4.97 -18.93
C ILE A 243 -9.46 5.39 -20.39
N VAL A 244 -10.39 5.03 -21.28
CA VAL A 244 -10.29 5.33 -22.71
C VAL A 244 -10.68 6.78 -23.01
N ASP A 245 -11.85 7.22 -22.52
CA ASP A 245 -12.43 8.53 -22.84
C ASP A 245 -11.59 9.68 -22.22
N LEU A 246 -11.05 9.50 -21.03
CA LEU A 246 -10.16 10.46 -20.36
C LEU A 246 -8.70 10.28 -20.75
N GLN A 247 -8.39 9.39 -21.69
CA GLN A 247 -7.02 9.13 -22.19
C GLN A 247 -6.01 8.91 -21.05
N MET A 248 -6.41 8.22 -19.98
CA MET A 248 -5.55 7.99 -18.84
C MET A 248 -4.31 7.18 -19.24
N ASN A 249 -3.16 7.81 -19.34
CA ASN A 249 -1.92 7.15 -19.73
C ASN A 249 -1.23 6.44 -18.55
N GLN A 250 -1.49 6.89 -17.33
CA GLN A 250 -0.98 6.30 -16.11
C GLN A 250 -2.02 6.42 -15.00
N VAL A 251 -2.53 5.29 -14.52
CA VAL A 251 -3.58 5.23 -13.50
C VAL A 251 -3.41 4.05 -12.56
N ILE A 252 -3.62 4.27 -11.27
CA ILE A 252 -3.75 3.21 -10.30
C ILE A 252 -5.23 2.93 -10.01
N VAL A 253 -5.60 1.63 -10.01
CA VAL A 253 -6.96 1.17 -9.75
C VAL A 253 -6.97 0.33 -8.47
N PHE A 254 -7.71 0.80 -7.47
CA PHE A 254 -7.81 0.14 -6.17
C PHE A 254 -9.00 -0.82 -6.10
N CYS A 255 -8.73 -2.05 -5.65
CA CYS A 255 -9.75 -3.06 -5.35
C CYS A 255 -9.57 -3.59 -3.92
N LYS A 256 -10.66 -4.06 -3.29
CA LYS A 256 -10.64 -4.60 -1.91
C LYS A 256 -9.90 -5.91 -1.80
N THR A 257 -10.06 -6.81 -2.76
CA THR A 257 -9.57 -8.19 -2.68
C THR A 257 -8.57 -8.54 -3.78
N LYS A 258 -7.68 -9.51 -3.51
CA LYS A 258 -6.76 -10.05 -4.50
C LYS A 258 -7.51 -10.62 -5.72
N GLN A 259 -8.66 -11.25 -5.48
CA GLN A 259 -9.51 -11.82 -6.53
C GLN A 259 -10.09 -10.73 -7.43
N SER A 260 -10.61 -9.63 -6.85
CA SER A 260 -11.08 -8.46 -7.62
C SER A 260 -9.94 -7.87 -8.46
N VAL A 261 -8.74 -7.73 -7.87
CA VAL A 261 -7.55 -7.21 -8.58
C VAL A 261 -7.24 -8.07 -9.81
N ASP A 262 -7.13 -9.40 -9.65
CA ASP A 262 -6.81 -10.28 -10.78
C ASP A 262 -7.94 -10.32 -11.81
N GLN A 263 -9.20 -10.23 -11.38
CA GLN A 263 -10.35 -10.20 -12.30
C GLN A 263 -10.38 -8.93 -13.14
N VAL A 264 -10.24 -7.76 -12.49
CA VAL A 264 -10.21 -6.45 -13.16
C VAL A 264 -9.03 -6.40 -14.13
N THR A 265 -7.85 -6.86 -13.71
CA THR A 265 -6.66 -6.91 -14.58
C THR A 265 -6.91 -7.75 -15.82
N ARG A 266 -7.44 -8.97 -15.68
CA ARG A 266 -7.76 -9.84 -16.82
C ARG A 266 -8.75 -9.20 -17.78
N ASP A 267 -9.76 -8.52 -17.24
CA ASP A 267 -10.79 -7.88 -18.06
C ASP A 267 -10.23 -6.67 -18.85
N LEU A 268 -9.33 -5.88 -18.24
CA LEU A 268 -8.64 -4.78 -18.91
C LEU A 268 -7.69 -5.28 -20.01
N VAL A 269 -6.89 -6.32 -19.72
CA VAL A 269 -5.99 -6.93 -20.71
C VAL A 269 -6.75 -7.51 -21.91
N ARG A 270 -7.90 -8.19 -21.67
CA ARG A 270 -8.78 -8.67 -22.77
C ARG A 270 -9.30 -7.56 -23.67
N ARG A 271 -9.30 -6.32 -23.18
CA ARG A 271 -9.75 -5.12 -23.91
C ARG A 271 -8.58 -4.32 -24.47
N ASN A 272 -7.39 -4.95 -24.55
CA ASN A 272 -6.14 -4.38 -25.07
C ASN A 272 -5.63 -3.16 -24.29
N LEU A 273 -5.91 -3.09 -22.98
CA LEU A 273 -5.30 -2.11 -22.09
C LEU A 273 -4.08 -2.75 -21.42
N ALA A 274 -2.93 -2.05 -21.43
CA ALA A 274 -1.72 -2.48 -20.74
C ALA A 274 -1.94 -2.38 -19.24
N ALA A 275 -2.37 -3.49 -18.61
CA ALA A 275 -2.69 -3.57 -17.19
C ALA A 275 -1.95 -4.73 -16.52
N GLN A 276 -1.44 -4.50 -15.31
CA GLN A 276 -0.87 -5.53 -14.45
C GLN A 276 -1.38 -5.40 -13.01
N SER A 277 -1.35 -6.53 -12.29
CA SER A 277 -1.83 -6.59 -10.91
C SER A 277 -0.69 -6.63 -9.91
N ILE A 278 -0.90 -5.95 -8.74
CA ILE A 278 -0.01 -6.03 -7.59
C ILE A 278 -0.81 -6.36 -6.32
N HIS A 279 -0.52 -7.50 -5.69
CA HIS A 279 -1.13 -7.95 -4.44
C HIS A 279 -0.21 -8.96 -3.73
N GLY A 280 -0.57 -9.35 -2.50
CA GLY A 280 0.29 -10.14 -1.62
C GLY A 280 0.69 -11.52 -2.14
N ASP A 281 -0.04 -12.11 -3.10
CA ASP A 281 0.28 -13.43 -3.66
C ASP A 281 1.25 -13.38 -4.85
N LYS A 282 1.59 -12.18 -5.34
CA LYS A 282 2.63 -12.02 -6.37
C LYS A 282 4.02 -12.16 -5.75
N SER A 283 4.95 -12.79 -6.49
CA SER A 283 6.34 -12.86 -6.07
C SER A 283 6.95 -11.45 -5.95
N GLN A 284 7.96 -11.29 -5.08
CA GLN A 284 8.61 -10.00 -4.91
C GLN A 284 9.22 -9.49 -6.21
N GLN A 285 9.83 -10.39 -6.98
CA GLN A 285 10.39 -10.04 -8.28
C GLN A 285 9.31 -9.51 -9.24
N SER A 286 8.18 -10.21 -9.38
CA SER A 286 7.07 -9.77 -10.23
C SER A 286 6.50 -8.42 -9.79
N ARG A 287 6.46 -8.15 -8.47
CA ARG A 287 6.00 -6.86 -7.94
C ARG A 287 6.94 -5.72 -8.32
N LEU A 288 8.26 -5.93 -8.20
CA LEU A 288 9.28 -4.94 -8.58
C LEU A 288 9.25 -4.69 -10.10
N GLU A 289 9.17 -5.74 -10.92
CA GLU A 289 9.06 -5.63 -12.38
C GLU A 289 7.81 -4.83 -12.78
N THR A 290 6.66 -5.14 -12.18
CA THR A 290 5.40 -4.41 -12.42
C THR A 290 5.51 -2.94 -12.02
N LEU A 291 6.12 -2.67 -10.87
CA LEU A 291 6.31 -1.31 -10.37
C LEU A 291 7.23 -0.50 -11.28
N ASN A 292 8.34 -1.08 -11.70
CA ASN A 292 9.29 -0.43 -12.62
C ASN A 292 8.63 -0.14 -13.96
N ALA A 293 7.94 -1.12 -14.56
CA ALA A 293 7.19 -0.93 -15.79
C ALA A 293 6.13 0.19 -15.68
N PHE A 294 5.50 0.31 -14.50
CA PHE A 294 4.55 1.39 -14.26
C PHE A 294 5.24 2.74 -14.11
N LYS A 295 6.35 2.84 -13.38
CA LYS A 295 7.14 4.08 -13.24
C LYS A 295 7.71 4.56 -14.57
N GLU A 296 8.15 3.65 -15.42
CA GLU A 296 8.69 3.93 -16.77
C GLU A 296 7.60 4.30 -17.80
N GLY A 297 6.31 4.18 -17.42
CA GLY A 297 5.19 4.48 -18.31
C GLY A 297 4.90 3.41 -19.38
N SER A 298 5.61 2.28 -19.36
CA SER A 298 5.36 1.13 -20.25
C SER A 298 4.08 0.36 -19.84
N LEU A 299 3.69 0.46 -18.58
CA LEU A 299 2.44 -0.05 -18.03
C LEU A 299 1.46 1.10 -17.78
N ARG A 300 0.28 1.06 -18.42
CA ARG A 300 -0.73 2.11 -18.33
C ARG A 300 -1.57 2.02 -17.05
N VAL A 301 -1.98 0.82 -16.66
CA VAL A 301 -2.91 0.58 -15.55
C VAL A 301 -2.28 -0.35 -14.53
N LEU A 302 -2.11 0.14 -13.31
CA LEU A 302 -1.71 -0.67 -12.16
C LEU A 302 -2.95 -1.01 -11.32
N VAL A 303 -3.33 -2.28 -11.21
CA VAL A 303 -4.45 -2.71 -10.37
C VAL A 303 -3.91 -3.27 -9.06
N ALA A 304 -4.35 -2.73 -7.92
CA ALA A 304 -3.74 -3.04 -6.64
C ALA A 304 -4.75 -3.19 -5.49
N THR A 305 -4.36 -3.98 -4.47
CA THR A 305 -5.00 -3.90 -3.15
C THR A 305 -4.35 -2.81 -2.30
N ASP A 306 -5.06 -2.30 -1.28
CA ASP A 306 -4.52 -1.31 -0.34
C ASP A 306 -3.19 -1.76 0.25
N VAL A 307 -3.14 -2.98 0.78
CA VAL A 307 -1.93 -3.54 1.40
C VAL A 307 -0.74 -3.55 0.45
N ALA A 308 -0.97 -3.85 -0.82
CA ALA A 308 0.10 -3.93 -1.82
C ALA A 308 0.52 -2.58 -2.39
N ALA A 309 -0.41 -1.64 -2.51
CA ALA A 309 -0.14 -0.30 -3.03
C ALA A 309 0.46 0.65 -1.99
N ARG A 310 0.26 0.34 -0.72
CA ARG A 310 0.87 1.10 0.38
C ARG A 310 2.38 0.84 0.43
N GLY A 311 3.17 1.87 0.73
CA GLY A 311 4.64 1.79 0.72
C GLY A 311 5.25 1.70 -0.67
N LEU A 312 4.43 1.71 -1.75
CA LEU A 312 4.95 1.94 -3.09
C LEU A 312 5.29 3.41 -3.25
N ASP A 313 6.48 3.66 -3.73
CA ASP A 313 6.91 4.99 -4.17
C ASP A 313 6.27 5.26 -5.54
N ILE A 314 4.96 5.52 -5.49
CA ILE A 314 4.14 5.98 -6.60
C ILE A 314 3.46 7.24 -6.09
N ALA A 315 3.94 8.37 -6.55
CA ALA A 315 3.39 9.69 -6.27
C ALA A 315 3.18 10.43 -7.58
N GLU A 316 2.43 11.52 -7.52
CA GLU A 316 2.22 12.42 -8.67
C GLU A 316 1.49 11.75 -9.86
N LEU A 317 0.66 10.75 -9.57
CA LEU A 317 -0.18 10.18 -10.61
C LEU A 317 -1.22 11.19 -11.09
N PRO A 318 -1.51 11.29 -12.39
CA PRO A 318 -2.60 12.13 -12.88
C PRO A 318 -3.97 11.60 -12.45
N PHE A 319 -4.12 10.26 -12.33
CA PHE A 319 -5.40 9.62 -12.03
C PHE A 319 -5.29 8.53 -10.98
N VAL A 320 -6.28 8.51 -10.09
CA VAL A 320 -6.54 7.43 -9.13
C VAL A 320 -7.97 6.95 -9.29
N ILE A 321 -8.21 5.65 -9.40
CA ILE A 321 -9.55 5.08 -9.45
C ILE A 321 -9.76 4.13 -8.26
N ASN A 322 -10.78 4.42 -7.45
CA ASN A 322 -11.32 3.46 -6.49
C ASN A 322 -12.39 2.63 -7.20
N TYR A 323 -12.02 1.47 -7.75
CA TYR A 323 -12.96 0.53 -8.34
C TYR A 323 -13.94 -0.03 -7.30
N GLU A 324 -13.46 -0.23 -6.08
CA GLU A 324 -14.21 -0.52 -4.88
C GLU A 324 -13.78 0.47 -3.78
N LEU A 325 -14.73 1.02 -3.02
CA LEU A 325 -14.40 1.86 -1.87
C LEU A 325 -13.59 1.05 -0.84
N PRO A 326 -12.72 1.67 -0.04
CA PRO A 326 -11.91 0.96 0.93
C PRO A 326 -12.77 0.33 2.06
N THR A 327 -12.13 -0.48 2.90
CA THR A 327 -12.79 -1.07 4.09
C THR A 327 -12.72 -0.16 5.31
N GLN A 328 -11.79 0.81 5.32
CA GLN A 328 -11.64 1.84 6.34
C GLN A 328 -11.66 3.21 5.64
N PRO A 329 -12.37 4.22 6.21
CA PRO A 329 -12.46 5.53 5.56
C PRO A 329 -11.11 6.25 5.45
N GLU A 330 -10.16 6.00 6.38
CA GLU A 330 -8.81 6.55 6.35
C GLU A 330 -8.03 6.10 5.12
N ASP A 331 -8.27 4.87 4.64
CA ASP A 331 -7.63 4.36 3.42
C ASP A 331 -8.03 5.14 2.17
N TYR A 332 -9.21 5.75 2.16
CA TYR A 332 -9.64 6.62 1.08
C TYR A 332 -8.67 7.79 0.88
N VAL A 333 -8.32 8.47 1.96
CA VAL A 333 -7.37 9.59 1.93
C VAL A 333 -5.97 9.12 1.48
N HIS A 334 -5.53 7.95 1.92
CA HIS A 334 -4.26 7.35 1.50
C HIS A 334 -4.23 6.97 0.02
N ARG A 335 -5.37 6.52 -0.55
CA ARG A 335 -5.50 6.18 -1.97
C ARG A 335 -5.46 7.43 -2.85
N ILE A 336 -6.32 8.40 -2.56
CA ILE A 336 -6.39 9.64 -3.36
C ILE A 336 -5.10 10.47 -3.22
N GLY A 337 -4.42 10.37 -2.07
CA GLY A 337 -3.10 10.98 -1.87
C GLY A 337 -1.98 10.39 -2.74
N ARG A 338 -2.25 9.51 -3.72
CA ARG A 338 -1.30 9.13 -4.79
C ARG A 338 -1.31 10.12 -5.93
N THR A 339 -2.25 11.05 -5.95
CA THR A 339 -2.36 12.15 -6.92
C THR A 339 -2.37 13.50 -6.21
N GLY A 340 -2.30 14.60 -6.94
CA GLY A 340 -2.39 15.96 -6.39
C GLY A 340 -1.22 16.34 -5.47
N ARG A 341 0.01 15.89 -5.73
CA ARG A 341 1.20 16.18 -4.93
C ARG A 341 2.12 17.16 -5.64
N ALA A 342 3.06 17.74 -4.87
CA ALA A 342 4.08 18.67 -5.36
C ALA A 342 3.52 19.87 -6.17
N GLY A 343 2.26 20.25 -5.92
CA GLY A 343 1.61 21.35 -6.65
C GLY A 343 0.98 20.96 -7.99
N ALA A 344 1.03 19.69 -8.38
CA ALA A 344 0.32 19.19 -9.55
C ALA A 344 -1.14 18.87 -9.22
N ASP A 345 -2.04 19.16 -10.15
CA ASP A 345 -3.45 18.80 -10.05
C ASP A 345 -3.63 17.30 -10.33
N GLY A 346 -4.59 16.69 -9.67
CA GLY A 346 -4.87 15.27 -9.81
C GLY A 346 -6.36 14.95 -9.74
N VAL A 347 -6.76 13.84 -10.35
CA VAL A 347 -8.15 13.40 -10.39
C VAL A 347 -8.32 12.05 -9.69
N ALA A 348 -9.25 11.98 -8.74
CA ALA A 348 -9.62 10.77 -8.04
C ALA A 348 -11.08 10.41 -8.35
N ILE A 349 -11.30 9.24 -8.95
CA ILE A 349 -12.62 8.76 -9.32
C ILE A 349 -12.98 7.53 -8.50
N SER A 350 -14.16 7.53 -7.87
CA SER A 350 -14.63 6.41 -7.06
C SER A 350 -15.93 5.83 -7.63
N LEU A 351 -15.94 4.53 -7.90
CA LEU A 351 -17.09 3.82 -8.41
C LEU A 351 -17.87 3.19 -7.24
N MET A 352 -18.95 3.81 -6.84
CA MET A 352 -19.76 3.38 -5.69
C MET A 352 -20.94 2.52 -6.15
N ASP A 353 -21.10 1.34 -5.56
CA ASP A 353 -22.32 0.53 -5.70
C ASP A 353 -23.20 0.60 -4.46
N LYS A 354 -24.39 -0.02 -4.54
CA LYS A 354 -25.40 -0.01 -3.46
C LYS A 354 -24.85 -0.47 -2.12
N THR A 355 -23.95 -1.42 -2.11
CA THR A 355 -23.41 -2.01 -0.85
C THR A 355 -22.39 -1.10 -0.17
N GLU A 356 -21.88 -0.10 -0.89
CA GLU A 356 -20.81 0.78 -0.43
C GLU A 356 -21.30 2.14 0.11
N GLN A 357 -22.62 2.40 0.11
CA GLN A 357 -23.20 3.65 0.60
C GLN A 357 -22.79 4.01 2.03
N LYS A 358 -22.80 3.04 2.95
CA LYS A 358 -22.40 3.28 4.35
C LYS A 358 -20.94 3.71 4.46
N MET A 359 -20.07 3.13 3.63
CA MET A 359 -18.66 3.51 3.59
C MET A 359 -18.48 4.91 3.00
N PHE A 360 -19.26 5.25 1.99
CA PHE A 360 -19.26 6.60 1.42
C PHE A 360 -19.64 7.66 2.46
N GLU A 361 -20.69 7.43 3.25
CA GLU A 361 -21.07 8.36 4.34
C GLU A 361 -19.94 8.51 5.38
N ALA A 362 -19.29 7.42 5.77
CA ALA A 362 -18.13 7.48 6.67
C ALA A 362 -16.94 8.27 6.06
N ILE A 363 -16.72 8.16 4.75
CA ILE A 363 -15.70 8.94 4.03
C ILE A 363 -16.07 10.44 4.02
N LYS A 364 -17.35 10.78 3.76
CA LYS A 364 -17.82 12.19 3.83
C LYS A 364 -17.60 12.79 5.22
N GLU A 365 -17.95 12.05 6.27
CA GLU A 365 -17.76 12.49 7.64
C GLU A 365 -16.28 12.71 7.96
N LEU A 366 -15.40 11.78 7.56
CA LEU A 366 -13.96 11.86 7.80
C LEU A 366 -13.32 13.03 7.05
N THR A 367 -13.67 13.23 5.79
CA THR A 367 -13.05 14.24 4.92
C THR A 367 -13.60 15.64 5.14
N GLY A 368 -14.81 15.74 5.74
CA GLY A 368 -15.51 17.01 5.89
C GLY A 368 -15.90 17.67 4.58
N ASN A 369 -15.78 16.97 3.45
CA ASN A 369 -16.09 17.46 2.12
C ASN A 369 -17.53 17.09 1.73
N ASP A 370 -18.23 18.01 1.09
CA ASP A 370 -19.51 17.69 0.47
C ASP A 370 -19.27 17.05 -0.90
N LEU A 371 -18.99 15.74 -0.88
CA LEU A 371 -18.77 14.96 -2.09
C LEU A 371 -20.11 14.68 -2.77
N ALA A 372 -20.32 15.31 -3.91
CA ALA A 372 -21.49 15.07 -4.75
C ALA A 372 -21.40 13.71 -5.44
N VAL A 373 -22.54 13.01 -5.53
CA VAL A 373 -22.61 11.74 -6.26
C VAL A 373 -23.09 12.02 -7.69
N GLU A 374 -22.28 11.59 -8.64
CA GLU A 374 -22.49 11.81 -10.08
C GLU A 374 -23.11 10.57 -10.74
N ARG A 375 -23.75 10.81 -11.90
CA ARG A 375 -24.28 9.76 -12.76
C ARG A 375 -23.68 9.88 -14.14
N ILE A 376 -23.41 8.75 -14.76
CA ILE A 376 -22.90 8.73 -16.14
C ILE A 376 -23.96 8.08 -17.03
N GLU A 377 -24.27 8.75 -18.12
CA GLU A 377 -25.23 8.28 -19.12
C GLU A 377 -24.94 6.86 -19.61
N GLY A 378 -25.94 5.99 -19.51
CA GLY A 378 -25.84 4.56 -19.82
C GLY A 378 -25.33 3.67 -18.69
N PHE A 379 -24.96 4.24 -17.53
CA PHE A 379 -24.49 3.52 -16.35
C PHE A 379 -25.32 3.83 -15.10
N GLU A 380 -26.39 4.58 -15.24
CA GLU A 380 -27.26 4.97 -14.12
C GLU A 380 -27.70 3.74 -13.33
N PRO A 381 -27.53 3.74 -12.01
CA PRO A 381 -27.97 2.66 -11.16
C PRO A 381 -29.45 2.82 -10.80
N ASN A 382 -30.17 1.72 -10.72
CA ASN A 382 -31.61 1.73 -10.36
C ASN A 382 -31.88 2.04 -8.88
N TRP A 383 -30.83 2.06 -8.05
CA TRP A 383 -30.94 2.18 -6.57
C TRP A 383 -30.57 3.58 -6.05
N TRP A 384 -30.02 4.45 -6.87
CA TRP A 384 -29.60 5.81 -6.49
C TRP A 384 -30.53 6.84 -7.11
N GLY A 385 -31.21 7.63 -6.28
CA GLY A 385 -32.06 8.74 -6.72
C GLY A 385 -33.49 8.37 -7.08
N ALA A 386 -33.97 7.17 -6.70
CA ALA A 386 -35.37 6.84 -6.75
C ALA A 386 -36.21 7.52 -5.63
N ASP A 387 -35.51 8.05 -4.59
CA ASP A 387 -36.15 8.66 -3.41
C ASP A 387 -36.15 10.20 -3.43
N ALA A 388 -35.64 10.84 -4.49
CA ALA A 388 -35.61 12.31 -4.59
C ALA A 388 -36.86 12.91 -5.23
N ASP A 389 -37.65 12.12 -5.95
CA ASP A 389 -38.97 12.54 -6.46
C ASP A 389 -40.01 11.70 -5.73
N GLY A 390 -40.63 12.36 -4.72
CA GLY A 390 -41.61 11.71 -3.88
C GLY A 390 -42.76 11.17 -4.66
N ASP A 391 -43.14 9.94 -4.39
CA ASP A 391 -44.55 9.61 -4.29
C ASP A 391 -44.72 8.39 -3.36
N ALA A 392 -45.31 8.69 -2.23
CA ALA A 392 -45.92 7.72 -1.35
C ALA A 392 -47.20 7.22 -2.07
N ALA A 393 -47.13 6.10 -2.73
CA ALA A 393 -48.31 5.37 -3.12
C ALA A 393 -48.23 3.94 -2.59
N ALA A 394 -49.07 3.72 -1.58
CA ALA A 394 -49.41 2.45 -1.02
C ALA A 394 -49.67 1.39 -2.08
N ASP A 395 -49.05 0.24 -1.91
CA ASP A 395 -49.57 -0.97 -2.52
C ASP A 395 -49.79 -2.04 -1.45
N THR A 396 -50.96 -1.90 -0.85
CA THR A 396 -51.70 -2.95 -0.19
C THR A 396 -52.44 -3.72 -1.28
N GLN A 397 -51.94 -4.83 -1.73
CA GLN A 397 -52.75 -5.87 -2.32
C GLN A 397 -52.28 -7.26 -1.88
N ALA A 398 -53.14 -7.78 -1.01
CA ALA A 398 -53.13 -9.14 -0.54
C ALA A 398 -53.35 -10.13 -1.71
N ALA A 399 -52.53 -11.14 -1.79
CA ALA A 399 -52.78 -12.31 -2.61
C ALA A 399 -53.70 -13.30 -1.83
N PRO A 400 -54.66 -13.95 -2.50
CA PRO A 400 -55.63 -14.79 -1.84
C PRO A 400 -55.08 -16.17 -1.48
N THR A 401 -55.31 -16.53 -0.24
CA THR A 401 -55.21 -17.87 0.33
C THR A 401 -56.13 -18.84 -0.42
N ARG A 402 -55.63 -19.93 -0.92
CA ARG A 402 -56.40 -21.17 -1.17
C ARG A 402 -55.97 -22.27 -0.21
N SER A 403 -56.85 -22.50 0.75
CA SER A 403 -56.88 -23.66 1.61
C SER A 403 -57.38 -24.92 0.88
N ARG A 404 -56.73 -26.03 1.13
CA ARG A 404 -57.23 -27.39 1.18
C ARG A 404 -56.13 -28.20 1.83
N GLY A 405 -56.24 -28.78 2.95
CA GLY A 405 -57.22 -29.54 3.64
C GLY A 405 -56.78 -30.99 3.63
N SER A 406 -56.69 -31.54 4.83
CA SER A 406 -56.66 -32.94 5.27
C SER A 406 -55.30 -33.66 5.19
N ASP A 407 -54.78 -34.07 6.23
CA ASP A 407 -55.12 -34.96 7.34
C ASP A 407 -54.11 -36.12 7.42
N ARG A 408 -53.73 -36.36 8.64
CA ARG A 408 -53.33 -37.63 9.28
C ARG A 408 -51.90 -38.11 9.21
N ASN A 409 -51.25 -37.90 10.31
CA ASN A 409 -51.05 -38.88 11.41
C ASN A 409 -49.72 -39.68 11.42
N ARG A 410 -49.08 -39.53 12.55
CA ARG A 410 -48.48 -40.56 13.38
C ARG A 410 -47.02 -40.92 13.17
N SER A 411 -46.35 -40.56 14.18
CA SER A 411 -45.67 -41.30 15.26
C SER A 411 -44.20 -41.54 15.03
N GLU A 412 -43.49 -40.92 15.92
CA GLU A 412 -42.70 -41.51 17.01
C GLU A 412 -41.57 -42.46 16.61
N ARG A 413 -40.45 -42.10 17.08
CA ARG A 413 -39.44 -42.83 17.87
C ARG A 413 -38.05 -42.77 17.30
N ASN A 414 -37.25 -42.05 18.03
CA ASN A 414 -36.25 -42.54 18.99
C ASN A 414 -34.99 -43.22 18.41
N ASN A 415 -33.92 -42.59 18.74
CA ASN A 415 -32.78 -43.10 19.51
C ASN A 415 -31.55 -43.67 18.80
N ARG A 416 -30.48 -43.07 19.23
CA ARG A 416 -29.21 -43.68 19.68
C ARG A 416 -28.23 -44.15 18.61
N SER A 417 -27.14 -43.50 18.67
CA SER A 417 -25.86 -43.78 19.35
C SER A 417 -24.83 -44.49 18.49
N GLU A 418 -23.71 -43.84 18.54
CA GLU A 418 -22.39 -44.37 18.85
C GLU A 418 -21.65 -45.22 17.83
N ARG A 419 -20.43 -44.66 17.60
CA ARG A 419 -19.12 -45.35 17.67
C ARG A 419 -18.68 -46.26 16.55
N ASN A 420 -17.59 -45.98 16.04
CA ASN A 420 -16.24 -46.53 16.17
C ASN A 420 -15.52 -46.52 14.84
N GLU A 421 -14.41 -45.87 14.79
CA GLU A 421 -13.03 -46.34 14.89
C GLU A 421 -12.57 -47.41 13.91
N ARG A 422 -11.45 -47.06 13.26
CA ARG A 422 -10.28 -47.90 12.92
C ARG A 422 -10.35 -48.72 11.65
N ASN A 423 -9.45 -48.63 10.81
CA ASN A 423 -8.08 -49.08 10.65
C ASN A 423 -7.68 -49.11 9.17
N GLU A 424 -6.61 -48.53 8.87
CA GLU A 424 -5.27 -49.08 8.55
C GLU A 424 -5.16 -49.98 7.30
N ARG A 425 -4.23 -49.53 6.48
CA ARG A 425 -3.08 -50.21 5.88
C ARG A 425 -3.15 -50.70 4.44
N ASN A 426 -2.10 -50.23 3.78
CA ASN A 426 -1.19 -50.93 2.84
C ASN A 426 -1.74 -51.20 1.43
N ASP A 427 -1.01 -51.16 0.39
CA ASP A 427 0.43 -51.24 0.10
C ASP A 427 0.66 -51.07 -1.41
N ARG A 428 1.79 -50.45 -1.75
CA ARG A 428 2.70 -50.68 -2.88
C ARG A 428 2.23 -50.81 -4.34
N GLY A 429 3.00 -50.11 -5.18
CA GLY A 429 3.35 -50.59 -6.52
C GLY A 429 3.58 -49.47 -7.55
N ASP A 430 4.68 -48.87 -7.54
CA ASP A 430 5.84 -48.81 -8.42
C ASP A 430 5.57 -49.18 -9.91
N LYS A 431 5.86 -48.22 -10.80
CA LYS A 431 6.64 -48.36 -12.05
C LYS A 431 6.45 -47.17 -13.01
N SER A 432 7.46 -46.34 -13.10
CA SER A 432 7.85 -45.67 -14.38
C SER A 432 8.52 -46.74 -15.29
N PRO A 433 8.82 -46.56 -16.57
CA PRO A 433 9.45 -45.37 -17.17
C PRO A 433 9.25 -45.12 -18.70
N LYS A 434 9.90 -44.03 -19.16
CA LYS A 434 10.53 -43.72 -20.49
C LYS A 434 9.64 -43.18 -21.61
N ALA A 435 9.87 -41.93 -21.93
CA ALA A 435 10.64 -41.34 -23.05
C ALA A 435 10.37 -41.87 -24.45
N ASP A 436 9.93 -41.00 -25.37
CA ASP A 436 10.73 -40.67 -26.54
C ASP A 436 10.22 -39.46 -27.35
N LYS A 437 11.17 -38.86 -28.01
CA LYS A 437 11.23 -37.66 -28.84
C LYS A 437 10.38 -37.77 -30.12
N THR A 438 9.90 -36.64 -30.64
CA THR A 438 10.31 -36.09 -31.96
C THR A 438 9.42 -34.92 -32.35
N ASP A 439 10.05 -33.80 -32.64
CA ASP A 439 9.66 -32.69 -33.54
C ASP A 439 10.03 -33.10 -34.99
N PRO A 440 9.67 -32.44 -36.09
CA PRO A 440 9.10 -31.10 -36.35
C PRO A 440 8.12 -31.05 -37.55
N GLY A 441 7.55 -29.87 -37.83
CA GLY A 441 7.12 -29.60 -39.21
C GLY A 441 6.01 -28.58 -39.42
N ALA A 442 6.41 -27.51 -40.01
CA ALA A 442 5.70 -26.37 -40.57
C ALA A 442 4.43 -26.66 -41.36
N ALA A 443 3.46 -25.76 -41.31
CA ALA A 443 2.84 -25.20 -42.52
C ALA A 443 1.94 -23.99 -42.25
N CYS A 444 2.21 -22.97 -42.99
CA CYS A 444 1.48 -21.78 -43.32
C CYS A 444 0.02 -22.05 -43.77
N GLY A 445 -0.94 -21.17 -43.34
CA GLY A 445 -2.31 -21.22 -43.82
C GLY A 445 -3.04 -19.91 -43.52
N THR A 446 -2.87 -18.96 -44.43
CA THR A 446 -3.66 -17.75 -44.57
C THR A 446 -5.12 -18.06 -44.84
N ILE A 447 -6.06 -17.51 -44.03
CA ILE A 447 -7.45 -17.27 -44.50
C ILE A 447 -7.91 -15.90 -44.00
N ALA A 448 -8.12 -15.02 -44.94
CA ALA A 448 -8.83 -13.76 -44.82
C ALA A 448 -10.35 -14.02 -44.71
N GLY A 449 -11.04 -13.27 -43.83
CA GLY A 449 -12.49 -13.32 -43.73
C GLY A 449 -13.06 -12.15 -42.94
N ARG A 450 -13.47 -11.14 -43.66
CA ARG A 450 -14.19 -9.91 -43.30
C ARG A 450 -15.31 -10.09 -42.27
N SER A 451 -15.37 -9.19 -41.28
CA SER A 451 -16.64 -8.61 -40.85
C SER A 451 -16.39 -7.19 -40.33
N ARG A 452 -16.73 -6.23 -41.15
CA ARG A 452 -16.88 -4.80 -40.77
C ARG A 452 -18.14 -4.70 -39.90
N ARG A 453 -17.98 -4.51 -38.59
CA ARG A 453 -19.01 -3.93 -37.73
C ARG A 453 -18.73 -2.43 -37.63
N SER A 454 -19.74 -1.64 -38.04
CA SER A 454 -19.76 -0.19 -38.00
C SER A 454 -19.36 0.36 -36.62
N ARG A 455 -18.29 1.13 -36.61
CA ARG A 455 -17.92 2.01 -35.50
C ARG A 455 -19.00 3.09 -35.39
N ARG A 456 -19.94 2.95 -34.45
CA ARG A 456 -20.72 4.11 -33.99
C ARG A 456 -19.73 5.04 -33.29
N GLU A 457 -19.61 6.24 -33.78
CA GLU A 457 -18.92 7.34 -33.12
C GLU A 457 -19.53 7.52 -31.72
N ARG A 458 -18.76 7.25 -30.69
CA ARG A 458 -19.14 7.49 -29.30
C ARG A 458 -18.82 8.96 -29.01
N GLN A 459 -19.83 9.73 -28.63
CA GLN A 459 -19.62 11.09 -28.11
C GLN A 459 -18.82 10.97 -26.79
N PRO A 460 -17.79 11.81 -26.56
CA PRO A 460 -17.05 11.82 -25.30
C PRO A 460 -17.95 12.26 -24.14
N CYS A 461 -17.67 11.74 -22.95
CA CYS A 461 -18.39 12.04 -21.72
C CYS A 461 -18.27 13.54 -21.40
N ALA A 462 -19.37 14.29 -21.49
CA ALA A 462 -19.39 15.75 -21.33
C ALA A 462 -19.09 16.23 -19.90
N LEU A 463 -19.07 15.34 -18.93
CA LEU A 463 -18.92 15.66 -17.49
C LEU A 463 -17.50 15.87 -17.00
N LEU A 464 -16.49 15.54 -17.79
CA LEU A 464 -15.08 15.61 -17.40
C LEU A 464 -14.22 16.35 -18.45
N GLN A 465 -14.76 17.37 -19.11
CA GLN A 465 -13.92 18.25 -19.91
C GLN A 465 -13.16 19.17 -18.96
N PRO A 466 -11.81 19.13 -18.93
CA PRO A 466 -11.05 20.09 -18.16
C PRO A 466 -11.33 21.49 -18.69
N ASN A 467 -11.76 22.39 -17.81
CA ASN A 467 -11.82 23.81 -18.08
C ASN A 467 -10.39 24.36 -18.26
N TYR A 468 -9.80 24.17 -19.41
CA TYR A 468 -8.64 24.98 -19.83
C TYR A 468 -9.13 26.38 -20.19
N GLY A 469 -9.37 27.17 -19.14
CA GLY A 469 -9.53 28.62 -19.30
C GLY A 469 -8.19 29.22 -19.70
N THR A 470 -8.08 29.64 -20.92
CA THR A 470 -7.08 30.58 -21.43
C THR A 470 -7.01 31.79 -20.48
N LYS A 471 -5.88 31.93 -19.79
CA LYS A 471 -5.29 33.22 -19.42
C LYS A 471 -3.78 33.14 -19.49
#